data_a448fb920185cfef43470a91eff7436c
#
_entry.id   a448fb920185cfef43470a91eff7436c
#
_cell.length_a   1.000
_cell.length_b   1.000
_cell.length_c   1.000
_cell.angle_alpha   90.00
_cell.angle_beta   90.00
_cell.angle_gamma   90.00
#
_symmetry.space_group_name_H-M   'P 1'
#
loop_
_entity.id
_entity.type
_entity.pdbx_description
1 polymer ?
#
loop_
_entity_poly.entity_id
_entity_poly.type
_entity_poly.pdbx_seq_one_letter_code
_entity_poly.pdbx_strand_id
1 'polypeptide(L)'
;MAIRQGRCTNFGNCGAADRKQILQIPDGADFVCSECNHPLTDMGRPRSSGAPVGALIGILLVLLIAIGYGVVRLVTHGPRRGGGAITSSHSSSSVILSLGGSNTIGSELAPALAQAFLREQGATDARIIPGANEEEKTVEGTLPGNSDPSVIEIKAHGSATAFACLADGTCDIGMASRKIKSDEIARLSGLGDMTSPANEFVLGLDGIAVVVNQANPLTSLTKDQLARIFSGEVTDWSAVGGHGGSIQLYARDDKSGTYDTFKNLVLSGGNVASSAKRFEDSSALSDAVSNDPNGIGFIGLPYVRSAKALAVSERGAMAMLPNRFTVATEDYPLSRRLFLYTPGSPQNKYTRKFVQFAISRAGQDIVAANSFVAQTVASQRQTVASDAPADYRRLTAGAERLSLDFRFRTGSAALDNKALVDLDRVIGFVSDLHYSGDSVLLFGFADSTGGQQLNQRLSEDRAKTVQQQFEQRGLHPGTVRGFGSSLPVASNDTDEGREKNRRVEIWVRR
;
A
#
# COMPACT_ATOMS: atom_id res chain seq x y z
N MET A 1 24.98 -18.61 -34.24
CA MET A 1 23.75 -17.87 -34.53
C MET A 1 23.57 -16.85 -33.43
N ALA A 2 23.26 -15.60 -33.75
CA ALA A 2 22.98 -14.59 -32.74
C ALA A 2 21.62 -14.91 -32.06
N ILE A 3 21.55 -14.70 -30.75
CA ILE A 3 20.36 -14.99 -29.95
C ILE A 3 19.87 -13.66 -29.33
N ARG A 4 18.58 -13.39 -29.45
CA ARG A 4 17.90 -12.29 -28.77
C ARG A 4 17.24 -12.83 -27.52
N GLN A 5 17.22 -12.03 -26.47
CA GLN A 5 16.52 -12.36 -25.22
C GLN A 5 15.24 -11.55 -25.11
N GLY A 6 14.14 -12.24 -24.81
CA GLY A 6 12.83 -11.62 -24.64
C GLY A 6 12.11 -12.12 -23.40
N ARG A 7 11.24 -11.30 -22.83
CA ARG A 7 10.38 -11.65 -21.70
C ARG A 7 8.92 -11.50 -22.10
N CYS A 8 8.12 -12.52 -21.81
CA CYS A 8 6.68 -12.44 -21.94
C CYS A 8 6.10 -11.56 -20.82
N THR A 9 5.17 -10.68 -21.17
CA THR A 9 4.47 -9.79 -20.22
C THR A 9 2.99 -10.16 -20.04
N ASN A 10 2.54 -11.28 -20.58
CA ASN A 10 1.17 -11.77 -20.48
C ASN A 10 0.92 -12.48 -19.13
N PHE A 11 1.18 -11.75 -18.03
CA PHE A 11 1.04 -12.27 -16.67
C PHE A 11 -0.39 -12.70 -16.36
N GLY A 12 -0.54 -13.81 -15.62
CA GLY A 12 -1.83 -14.41 -15.26
C GLY A 12 -2.47 -15.21 -16.38
N ASN A 13 -1.90 -15.19 -17.61
CA ASN A 13 -2.39 -15.92 -18.78
C ASN A 13 -1.30 -16.73 -19.49
N CYS A 14 -0.09 -16.73 -18.95
CA CYS A 14 1.06 -17.43 -19.55
C CYS A 14 2.07 -17.87 -18.49
N GLY A 15 2.35 -19.15 -18.42
CA GLY A 15 3.30 -19.71 -17.45
C GLY A 15 4.72 -19.15 -17.59
N ALA A 16 5.20 -18.86 -18.80
CA ALA A 16 6.51 -18.24 -19.00
C ALA A 16 6.57 -16.80 -18.47
N ALA A 17 5.47 -16.04 -18.61
CA ALA A 17 5.36 -14.72 -18.04
C ALA A 17 5.32 -14.78 -16.51
N ASP A 18 4.51 -15.66 -15.95
CA ASP A 18 4.30 -15.83 -14.51
C ASP A 18 5.58 -16.25 -13.79
N ARG A 19 6.38 -17.12 -14.42
CA ARG A 19 7.72 -17.49 -13.94
C ARG A 19 8.79 -16.43 -14.23
N LYS A 20 8.44 -15.30 -14.88
CA LYS A 20 9.38 -14.25 -15.34
C LYS A 20 10.54 -14.80 -16.18
N GLN A 21 10.28 -15.86 -16.95
CA GLN A 21 11.28 -16.58 -17.71
C GLN A 21 11.83 -15.71 -18.85
N ILE A 22 13.16 -15.68 -19.00
CA ILE A 22 13.82 -15.08 -20.16
C ILE A 22 13.89 -16.13 -21.24
N LEU A 23 13.20 -15.88 -22.35
CA LEU A 23 13.18 -16.74 -23.51
C LEU A 23 14.32 -16.37 -24.45
N GLN A 24 15.01 -17.36 -25.01
CA GLN A 24 16.07 -17.17 -25.99
C GLN A 24 15.50 -17.45 -27.38
N ILE A 25 15.46 -16.43 -28.22
CA ILE A 25 14.89 -16.49 -29.56
C ILE A 25 16.03 -16.33 -30.58
N PRO A 26 16.20 -17.30 -31.51
CA PRO A 26 17.18 -17.18 -32.60
C PRO A 26 16.89 -15.97 -33.49
N ASP A 27 17.94 -15.29 -33.96
CA ASP A 27 17.78 -14.22 -34.94
C ASP A 27 17.08 -14.77 -36.20
N GLY A 28 16.02 -14.06 -36.63
CA GLY A 28 15.19 -14.46 -37.76
C GLY A 28 13.93 -15.23 -37.44
N ALA A 29 13.72 -15.66 -36.16
CA ALA A 29 12.46 -16.21 -35.70
C ALA A 29 11.51 -15.09 -35.18
N ASP A 30 10.20 -15.35 -35.22
CA ASP A 30 9.19 -14.44 -34.68
C ASP A 30 9.45 -14.19 -33.20
N PHE A 31 9.44 -12.90 -32.79
CA PHE A 31 9.79 -12.52 -31.42
C PHE A 31 8.55 -12.55 -30.53
N VAL A 32 8.00 -13.76 -30.36
CA VAL A 32 6.79 -14.06 -29.59
C VAL A 32 7.04 -15.16 -28.56
N CYS A 33 6.19 -15.21 -27.55
CA CYS A 33 6.26 -16.22 -26.50
C CYS A 33 5.85 -17.60 -27.04
N SER A 34 6.66 -18.61 -26.78
CA SER A 34 6.39 -19.99 -27.21
C SER A 34 5.20 -20.65 -26.51
N GLU A 35 4.75 -20.12 -25.36
CA GLU A 35 3.61 -20.66 -24.61
C GLU A 35 2.27 -19.99 -24.97
N CYS A 36 2.25 -18.67 -25.28
CA CYS A 36 1.00 -17.93 -25.48
C CYS A 36 0.98 -17.06 -26.74
N ASN A 37 2.01 -17.14 -27.57
CA ASN A 37 2.15 -16.39 -28.82
C ASN A 37 2.07 -14.83 -28.66
N HIS A 38 2.25 -14.32 -27.42
CA HIS A 38 2.26 -12.89 -27.13
C HIS A 38 3.61 -12.28 -27.52
N PRO A 39 3.66 -11.05 -28.08
CA PRO A 39 4.92 -10.37 -28.38
C PRO A 39 5.82 -10.27 -27.13
N LEU A 40 7.10 -10.51 -27.30
CA LEU A 40 8.08 -10.45 -26.21
C LEU A 40 8.66 -9.03 -26.08
N THR A 41 8.88 -8.60 -24.86
CA THR A 41 9.67 -7.41 -24.58
C THR A 41 11.15 -7.73 -24.75
N ASP A 42 11.86 -6.95 -25.58
CA ASP A 42 13.29 -7.14 -25.88
C ASP A 42 14.14 -6.79 -24.65
N MET A 43 14.93 -7.74 -24.18
CA MET A 43 15.84 -7.61 -23.04
C MET A 43 17.28 -7.33 -23.46
N GLY A 44 17.52 -7.13 -24.77
CA GLY A 44 18.86 -6.91 -25.33
C GLY A 44 19.68 -8.17 -25.53
N ARG A 45 20.93 -8.00 -25.99
CA ARG A 45 21.89 -9.11 -26.18
C ARG A 45 22.69 -9.33 -24.90
N PRO A 46 23.01 -10.59 -24.52
CA PRO A 46 23.86 -10.84 -23.36
C PRO A 46 25.24 -10.18 -23.55
N ARG A 47 25.62 -9.31 -22.62
CA ARG A 47 26.97 -8.72 -22.59
C ARG A 47 27.96 -9.77 -22.10
N SER A 48 29.01 -10.01 -22.88
CA SER A 48 30.17 -10.78 -22.42
C SER A 48 30.91 -9.97 -21.35
N SER A 49 31.13 -10.58 -20.17
CA SER A 49 31.80 -9.97 -19.04
C SER A 49 33.30 -9.84 -19.29
N GLY A 50 33.77 -8.63 -19.63
CA GLY A 50 35.16 -8.23 -19.51
C GLY A 50 35.30 -7.33 -18.28
N ALA A 51 36.12 -7.72 -17.32
CA ALA A 51 36.35 -6.95 -16.09
C ALA A 51 37.18 -5.68 -16.36
N PRO A 52 36.81 -4.53 -15.80
CA PRO A 52 37.63 -3.31 -15.96
C PRO A 52 38.70 -3.20 -14.86
N VAL A 53 39.94 -2.92 -15.28
CA VAL A 53 41.15 -2.74 -14.48
C VAL A 53 41.15 -1.46 -13.62
N GLY A 54 40.04 -0.73 -13.53
CA GLY A 54 39.93 0.55 -12.80
C GLY A 54 39.72 0.47 -11.28
N ALA A 55 39.48 -0.72 -10.70
CA ALA A 55 39.05 -0.87 -9.30
C ALA A 55 40.20 -0.84 -8.26
N LEU A 56 41.48 -0.95 -8.64
CA LEU A 56 42.59 -1.04 -7.73
C LEU A 56 43.13 0.30 -7.23
N ILE A 57 42.85 1.42 -7.88
CA ILE A 57 43.37 2.76 -7.48
C ILE A 57 42.46 3.41 -6.42
N GLY A 58 41.17 3.09 -6.37
CA GLY A 58 40.23 3.65 -5.39
C GLY A 58 40.45 3.16 -3.93
N ILE A 59 40.93 1.93 -3.77
CA ILE A 59 41.12 1.31 -2.44
C ILE A 59 42.30 1.88 -1.69
N LEU A 60 43.37 2.29 -2.39
CA LEU A 60 44.58 2.87 -1.75
C LEU A 60 44.34 4.28 -1.19
N LEU A 61 43.44 5.07 -1.79
CA LEU A 61 43.12 6.42 -1.33
C LEU A 61 42.25 6.42 -0.06
N VAL A 62 41.32 5.46 0.07
CA VAL A 62 40.46 5.31 1.26
C VAL A 62 41.26 4.84 2.49
N LEU A 63 42.26 3.98 2.28
CA LEU A 63 43.14 3.53 3.37
C LEU A 63 44.04 4.64 3.95
N LEU A 64 44.50 5.57 3.11
CA LEU A 64 45.33 6.71 3.57
C LEU A 64 44.51 7.74 4.36
N ILE A 65 43.23 7.93 4.02
CA ILE A 65 42.31 8.83 4.75
C ILE A 65 41.95 8.23 6.12
N ALA A 66 41.76 6.90 6.21
CA ALA A 66 41.44 6.22 7.47
C ALA A 66 42.61 6.25 8.47
N ILE A 67 43.87 6.15 8.00
CA ILE A 67 45.08 6.23 8.85
C ILE A 67 45.27 7.66 9.35
N GLY A 68 45.01 8.69 8.51
CA GLY A 68 45.10 10.11 8.93
C GLY A 68 44.08 10.47 10.02
N TYR A 69 42.84 9.93 9.96
CA TYR A 69 41.80 10.19 10.96
C TYR A 69 42.08 9.50 12.32
N GLY A 70 42.72 8.33 12.30
CA GLY A 70 43.09 7.59 13.50
C GLY A 70 44.19 8.29 14.32
N VAL A 71 45.20 8.93 13.68
CA VAL A 71 46.31 9.62 14.34
C VAL A 71 45.87 10.94 14.97
N VAL A 72 44.92 11.68 14.37
CA VAL A 72 44.40 12.94 14.95
C VAL A 72 43.60 12.69 16.23
N ARG A 73 42.94 11.55 16.39
CA ARG A 73 42.16 11.22 17.60
C ARG A 73 43.04 10.82 18.81
N LEU A 74 44.29 10.32 18.58
CA LEU A 74 45.16 9.92 19.67
C LEU A 74 45.90 11.09 20.35
N VAL A 75 45.98 12.25 19.69
CA VAL A 75 46.74 13.42 20.20
C VAL A 75 45.85 14.40 20.99
N THR A 76 44.53 14.30 20.95
CA THR A 76 43.64 15.30 21.57
C THR A 76 42.94 14.87 22.87
N HIS A 77 43.22 13.67 23.41
CA HIS A 77 42.62 13.23 24.67
C HIS A 77 43.63 12.82 25.71
N GLY A 78 44.17 13.80 26.44
CA GLY A 78 44.87 13.59 27.72
C GLY A 78 43.87 13.58 28.89
N PRO A 79 44.12 12.85 29.99
CA PRO A 79 43.18 12.67 31.08
C PRO A 79 43.03 13.93 31.94
N ARG A 80 41.83 14.49 32.03
CA ARG A 80 41.47 15.50 33.05
C ARG A 80 40.89 14.80 34.28
N ARG A 81 41.55 14.97 35.42
CA ARG A 81 41.09 14.58 36.76
C ARG A 81 40.09 15.61 37.30
N GLY A 82 39.00 15.11 37.88
CA GLY A 82 38.40 15.61 39.11
C GLY A 82 37.30 16.64 38.99
N GLY A 83 36.08 16.27 39.41
CA GLY A 83 35.01 17.20 39.83
C GLY A 83 33.62 16.60 39.81
N GLY A 84 33.12 16.22 41.02
CA GLY A 84 31.71 16.24 41.40
C GLY A 84 30.74 15.30 40.68
N ALA A 85 30.49 14.14 41.27
CA ALA A 85 29.37 13.29 40.88
C ALA A 85 28.03 13.98 41.22
N ILE A 86 27.33 14.45 40.19
CA ILE A 86 25.88 14.55 40.24
C ILE A 86 25.38 13.23 39.65
N THR A 87 24.93 12.31 40.48
CA THR A 87 24.24 11.09 40.09
C THR A 87 22.86 11.47 39.52
N SER A 88 22.81 11.83 38.23
CA SER A 88 21.60 11.67 37.45
C SER A 88 21.43 10.17 37.26
N SER A 89 20.50 9.57 37.95
CA SER A 89 20.01 8.23 37.68
C SER A 89 19.46 8.21 36.27
N HIS A 90 20.28 7.90 35.29
CA HIS A 90 19.82 7.47 34.00
C HIS A 90 19.20 6.09 34.22
N SER A 91 17.88 6.02 34.38
CA SER A 91 17.16 4.77 34.19
C SER A 91 17.54 4.29 32.78
N SER A 92 18.19 3.12 32.69
CA SER A 92 18.60 2.51 31.42
C SER A 92 17.32 1.99 30.73
N SER A 93 16.63 2.84 29.97
CA SER A 93 15.50 2.41 29.16
C SER A 93 15.97 1.34 28.16
N SER A 94 15.27 0.20 28.12
CA SER A 94 15.57 -0.90 27.20
C SER A 94 14.71 -0.79 25.95
N VAL A 95 15.33 -0.58 24.79
CA VAL A 95 14.63 -0.65 23.51
C VAL A 95 14.25 -2.10 23.24
N ILE A 96 12.95 -2.38 23.25
CA ILE A 96 12.38 -3.71 23.02
C ILE A 96 11.90 -3.92 21.58
N LEU A 97 11.66 -2.85 20.82
CA LEU A 97 11.22 -2.92 19.43
C LEU A 97 11.57 -1.63 18.70
N SER A 98 11.95 -1.72 17.43
CA SER A 98 12.21 -0.56 16.58
C SER A 98 11.47 -0.67 15.26
N LEU A 99 10.75 0.40 14.88
CA LEU A 99 9.99 0.54 13.65
C LEU A 99 10.61 1.64 12.78
N GLY A 100 10.82 1.36 11.49
CA GLY A 100 11.38 2.34 10.55
C GLY A 100 10.56 2.45 9.27
N GLY A 101 10.44 3.63 8.69
CA GLY A 101 9.85 3.75 7.36
C GLY A 101 8.87 4.90 7.13
N SER A 102 7.68 4.57 6.65
CA SER A 102 6.67 5.48 6.12
C SER A 102 6.22 6.58 7.11
N ASN A 103 6.28 7.84 6.69
CA ASN A 103 5.70 8.97 7.43
C ASN A 103 4.18 8.81 7.62
N THR A 104 3.46 8.30 6.60
CA THR A 104 2.01 8.05 6.69
C THR A 104 1.63 7.17 7.88
N ILE A 105 2.44 6.13 8.15
CA ILE A 105 2.18 5.19 9.26
C ILE A 105 2.82 5.72 10.55
N GLY A 106 4.04 6.24 10.46
CA GLY A 106 4.87 6.56 11.63
C GLY A 106 4.49 7.86 12.33
N SER A 107 3.79 8.80 11.68
CA SER A 107 3.45 10.08 12.29
C SER A 107 2.49 9.93 13.48
N GLU A 108 1.43 9.13 13.34
CA GLU A 108 0.40 8.97 14.38
C GLU A 108 0.00 7.52 14.61
N LEU A 109 -0.22 6.73 13.54
CA LEU A 109 -0.76 5.37 13.67
C LEU A 109 0.21 4.43 14.39
N ALA A 110 1.49 4.41 14.04
CA ALA A 110 2.45 3.52 14.69
C ALA A 110 2.68 3.87 16.17
N PRO A 111 2.80 5.15 16.57
CA PRO A 111 2.83 5.52 17.99
C PRO A 111 1.57 5.09 18.76
N ALA A 112 0.39 5.27 18.18
CA ALA A 112 -0.87 4.84 18.82
C ALA A 112 -0.94 3.32 18.99
N LEU A 113 -0.54 2.55 17.94
CA LEU A 113 -0.43 1.09 18.01
C LEU A 113 0.61 0.64 19.05
N ALA A 114 1.77 1.29 19.08
CA ALA A 114 2.84 0.96 20.03
C ALA A 114 2.40 1.22 21.49
N GLN A 115 1.71 2.32 21.74
CA GLN A 115 1.16 2.64 23.05
C GLN A 115 0.13 1.59 23.50
N ALA A 116 -0.80 1.25 22.62
CA ALA A 116 -1.81 0.23 22.95
C ALA A 116 -1.19 -1.16 23.08
N PHE A 117 -0.19 -1.50 22.28
CA PHE A 117 0.54 -2.76 22.40
C PHE A 117 1.25 -2.87 23.76
N LEU A 118 1.94 -1.83 24.23
CA LEU A 118 2.55 -1.83 25.56
C LEU A 118 1.51 -2.04 26.66
N ARG A 119 0.33 -1.42 26.54
CA ARG A 119 -0.79 -1.63 27.46
C ARG A 119 -1.31 -3.08 27.44
N GLU A 120 -1.43 -3.66 26.24
CA GLU A 120 -1.80 -5.08 26.10
C GLU A 120 -0.75 -6.01 26.74
N GLN A 121 0.55 -5.64 26.67
CA GLN A 121 1.62 -6.36 27.35
C GLN A 121 1.66 -6.09 28.87
N GLY A 122 0.75 -5.29 29.42
CA GLY A 122 0.57 -5.04 30.86
C GLY A 122 1.17 -3.72 31.37
N ALA A 123 1.67 -2.84 30.52
CA ALA A 123 2.13 -1.52 30.95
C ALA A 123 0.96 -0.61 31.30
N THR A 124 0.99 0.00 32.51
CA THR A 124 -0.06 0.93 32.96
C THR A 124 0.26 2.39 32.68
N ASP A 125 1.50 2.72 32.39
CA ASP A 125 2.08 4.06 32.22
C ASP A 125 2.53 4.36 30.78
N ALA A 126 2.02 3.57 29.80
CA ALA A 126 2.42 3.71 28.40
C ALA A 126 2.11 5.11 27.84
N ARG A 127 3.13 5.81 27.35
CA ARG A 127 3.06 7.17 26.81
C ARG A 127 3.91 7.36 25.58
N ILE A 128 3.48 8.29 24.71
CA ILE A 128 4.20 8.70 23.49
C ILE A 128 5.08 9.91 23.86
N ILE A 129 6.36 9.86 23.49
CA ILE A 129 7.34 10.92 23.71
C ILE A 129 7.82 11.39 22.34
N PRO A 130 7.69 12.70 22.02
CA PRO A 130 8.26 13.26 20.80
C PRO A 130 9.78 13.08 20.79
N GLY A 131 10.33 12.73 19.61
CA GLY A 131 11.78 12.66 19.40
C GLY A 131 12.42 14.03 19.16
N ALA A 132 13.68 14.01 18.76
CA ALA A 132 14.40 15.23 18.38
C ALA A 132 13.85 15.87 17.10
N ASN A 133 13.24 15.07 16.23
CA ASN A 133 12.60 15.46 14.98
C ASN A 133 11.11 15.07 15.03
N GLU A 134 10.28 15.73 14.25
CA GLU A 134 8.83 15.42 14.12
C GLU A 134 8.59 13.99 13.60
N GLU A 135 9.50 13.49 12.77
CA GLU A 135 9.46 12.16 12.17
C GLU A 135 9.92 11.05 13.13
N GLU A 136 10.43 11.39 14.30
CA GLU A 136 10.91 10.42 15.29
C GLU A 136 10.08 10.50 16.56
N LYS A 137 9.65 9.36 17.06
CA LYS A 137 8.89 9.22 18.31
C LYS A 137 9.36 8.02 19.08
N THR A 138 9.22 8.11 20.38
CA THR A 138 9.46 7.02 21.30
C THR A 138 8.19 6.72 22.07
N VAL A 139 7.86 5.44 22.23
CA VAL A 139 6.78 5.04 23.11
C VAL A 139 7.37 4.20 24.23
N GLU A 140 7.17 4.64 25.47
CA GLU A 140 7.69 3.94 26.64
C GLU A 140 6.59 3.51 27.59
N GLY A 141 6.86 2.45 28.35
CA GLY A 141 5.98 1.95 29.40
C GLY A 141 6.67 0.86 30.20
N THR A 142 6.35 0.77 31.48
CA THR A 142 6.96 -0.21 32.37
C THR A 142 6.18 -1.53 32.29
N LEU A 143 6.80 -2.58 31.79
CA LEU A 143 6.21 -3.91 31.70
C LEU A 143 6.26 -4.63 33.07
N PRO A 144 5.30 -5.53 33.34
CA PRO A 144 5.28 -6.29 34.58
C PRO A 144 6.61 -7.02 34.86
N GLY A 145 7.15 -6.84 36.04
CA GLY A 145 8.42 -7.43 36.45
C GLY A 145 9.67 -6.65 36.07
N ASN A 146 9.56 -5.55 35.34
CA ASN A 146 10.67 -4.66 35.01
C ASN A 146 10.68 -3.44 35.97
N SER A 147 11.86 -2.98 36.35
CA SER A 147 12.05 -1.72 37.05
C SER A 147 12.21 -0.53 36.10
N ASP A 148 12.78 -0.79 34.93
CA ASP A 148 13.06 0.22 33.92
C ASP A 148 12.03 0.21 32.78
N PRO A 149 11.73 1.37 32.18
CA PRO A 149 10.81 1.46 31.04
C PRO A 149 11.28 0.65 29.83
N SER A 150 10.35 -0.08 29.24
CA SER A 150 10.51 -0.70 27.93
C SER A 150 10.15 0.32 26.84
N VAL A 151 10.96 0.41 25.79
CA VAL A 151 10.91 1.45 24.79
C VAL A 151 10.63 0.84 23.41
N ILE A 152 9.72 1.46 22.67
CA ILE A 152 9.52 1.22 21.24
C ILE A 152 9.94 2.48 20.48
N GLU A 153 10.94 2.37 19.62
CA GLU A 153 11.41 3.46 18.76
C GLU A 153 10.67 3.48 17.41
N ILE A 154 10.32 4.67 16.94
CA ILE A 154 9.63 4.87 15.66
C ILE A 154 10.36 5.97 14.89
N LYS A 155 10.85 5.63 13.67
CA LYS A 155 11.58 6.52 12.77
C LYS A 155 10.89 6.58 11.41
N ALA A 156 10.19 7.68 11.12
CA ALA A 156 9.28 7.84 10.01
C ALA A 156 9.87 8.71 8.88
N HIS A 157 10.88 8.20 8.18
CA HIS A 157 11.65 8.93 7.14
C HIS A 157 11.31 8.50 5.69
N GLY A 158 10.12 7.92 5.48
CA GLY A 158 9.63 7.48 4.18
C GLY A 158 9.75 5.98 3.93
N SER A 159 8.88 5.44 3.06
CA SER A 159 8.78 3.99 2.81
C SER A 159 10.09 3.33 2.32
N ALA A 160 10.98 4.06 1.67
CA ALA A 160 12.27 3.50 1.25
C ALA A 160 13.19 3.18 2.43
N THR A 161 13.11 3.95 3.53
CA THR A 161 13.92 3.71 4.73
C THR A 161 13.48 2.46 5.49
N ALA A 162 12.23 1.99 5.31
CA ALA A 162 11.77 0.71 5.85
C ALA A 162 12.63 -0.46 5.38
N PHE A 163 12.93 -0.48 4.09
CA PHE A 163 13.71 -1.57 3.49
C PHE A 163 15.21 -1.40 3.73
N ALA A 164 15.69 -0.17 3.89
CA ALA A 164 17.05 0.09 4.27
C ALA A 164 17.33 -0.35 5.72
N CYS A 165 16.51 0.07 6.69
CA CYS A 165 16.72 -0.30 8.08
C CYS A 165 16.58 -1.81 8.36
N LEU A 166 15.69 -2.50 7.63
CA LEU A 166 15.61 -3.96 7.69
C LEU A 166 16.88 -4.63 7.16
N ALA A 167 17.45 -4.12 6.05
CA ALA A 167 18.68 -4.65 5.47
C ALA A 167 19.90 -4.44 6.40
N ASP A 168 19.95 -3.29 7.07
CA ASP A 168 21.01 -2.91 7.97
C ASP A 168 20.84 -3.46 9.40
N GLY A 169 19.70 -4.13 9.68
CA GLY A 169 19.35 -4.65 11.01
C GLY A 169 19.13 -3.57 12.07
N THR A 170 18.84 -2.33 11.65
CA THR A 170 18.63 -1.19 12.57
C THR A 170 17.15 -0.98 12.92
N CYS A 171 16.24 -1.74 12.34
CA CYS A 171 14.84 -1.86 12.76
C CYS A 171 14.36 -3.32 12.70
N ASP A 172 13.38 -3.63 13.54
CA ASP A 172 12.72 -4.94 13.61
C ASP A 172 11.54 -5.04 12.63
N ILE A 173 10.89 -3.89 12.37
CA ILE A 173 9.70 -3.79 11.52
C ILE A 173 9.87 -2.61 10.56
N GLY A 174 9.73 -2.89 9.28
CA GLY A 174 9.63 -1.88 8.23
C GLY A 174 8.19 -1.44 7.99
N MET A 175 7.92 -0.13 8.01
CA MET A 175 6.62 0.46 7.70
C MET A 175 6.63 1.03 6.28
N ALA A 176 5.72 0.60 5.40
CA ALA A 176 5.67 1.10 4.03
C ALA A 176 4.24 1.40 3.57
N SER A 177 4.05 2.51 2.85
CA SER A 177 2.79 2.90 2.22
C SER A 177 2.73 2.54 0.73
N ARG A 178 3.53 1.57 0.33
CA ARG A 178 3.58 0.93 -0.99
C ARG A 178 4.15 -0.48 -0.88
N LYS A 179 3.88 -1.29 -1.88
CA LYS A 179 4.55 -2.59 -2.00
C LYS A 179 6.07 -2.43 -2.11
N ILE A 180 6.78 -3.43 -1.63
CA ILE A 180 8.23 -3.57 -1.82
C ILE A 180 8.58 -3.67 -3.31
N LYS A 181 9.67 -3.02 -3.74
CA LYS A 181 10.15 -3.04 -5.12
C LYS A 181 11.10 -4.21 -5.38
N SER A 182 11.30 -4.56 -6.64
CA SER A 182 12.15 -5.70 -7.03
C SER A 182 13.61 -5.57 -6.58
N ASP A 183 14.17 -4.35 -6.60
CA ASP A 183 15.53 -4.08 -6.11
C ASP A 183 15.63 -4.19 -4.58
N GLU A 184 14.57 -3.80 -3.87
CA GLU A 184 14.46 -3.95 -2.41
C GLU A 184 14.30 -5.43 -2.02
N ILE A 185 13.49 -6.22 -2.76
CA ILE A 185 13.36 -7.68 -2.57
C ILE A 185 14.73 -8.34 -2.72
N ALA A 186 15.48 -7.99 -3.76
CA ALA A 186 16.81 -8.57 -3.99
C ALA A 186 17.77 -8.26 -2.83
N ARG A 187 17.75 -7.03 -2.29
CA ARG A 187 18.56 -6.61 -1.14
C ARG A 187 18.23 -7.36 0.14
N LEU A 188 16.94 -7.66 0.34
CA LEU A 188 16.43 -8.30 1.57
C LEU A 188 16.32 -9.84 1.46
N SER A 189 16.86 -10.45 0.40
CA SER A 189 16.75 -11.90 0.15
C SER A 189 17.27 -12.76 1.33
N GLY A 190 18.23 -12.27 2.10
CA GLY A 190 18.75 -12.95 3.30
C GLY A 190 17.74 -12.98 4.47
N LEU A 191 16.68 -12.16 4.46
CA LEU A 191 15.65 -12.12 5.49
C LEU A 191 14.43 -13.00 5.14
N GLY A 192 14.45 -13.69 4.00
CA GLY A 192 13.37 -14.53 3.49
C GLY A 192 12.67 -13.92 2.27
N ASP A 193 11.59 -14.57 1.82
CA ASP A 193 10.75 -14.03 0.74
C ASP A 193 9.87 -12.89 1.28
N MET A 194 10.31 -11.66 1.02
CA MET A 194 9.64 -10.45 1.50
C MET A 194 8.23 -10.23 0.90
N THR A 195 7.80 -11.07 -0.04
CA THR A 195 6.45 -11.08 -0.60
C THR A 195 5.57 -12.18 -0.01
N SER A 196 6.11 -12.98 0.90
CA SER A 196 5.38 -14.08 1.55
C SER A 196 4.48 -13.61 2.70
N PRO A 197 3.45 -14.40 3.07
CA PRO A 197 2.62 -14.11 4.26
C PRO A 197 3.38 -14.07 5.58
N ALA A 198 4.62 -14.60 5.59
CA ALA A 198 5.48 -14.57 6.77
C ALA A 198 6.23 -13.24 6.95
N ASN A 199 6.36 -12.43 5.88
CA ASN A 199 7.18 -11.22 5.85
C ASN A 199 6.38 -9.96 5.55
N GLU A 200 5.27 -10.06 4.79
CA GLU A 200 4.44 -8.93 4.36
C GLU A 200 3.06 -8.98 5.01
N PHE A 201 2.71 -7.92 5.72
CA PHE A 201 1.41 -7.79 6.40
C PHE A 201 0.74 -6.49 5.98
N VAL A 202 -0.52 -6.56 5.57
CA VAL A 202 -1.32 -5.35 5.31
C VAL A 202 -1.87 -4.86 6.65
N LEU A 203 -1.46 -3.65 7.05
CA LEU A 203 -1.88 -3.02 8.29
C LEU A 203 -3.28 -2.39 8.17
N GLY A 204 -3.56 -1.78 7.03
CA GLY A 204 -4.81 -1.07 6.75
C GLY A 204 -4.76 -0.45 5.37
N LEU A 205 -5.75 0.37 5.04
CA LEU A 205 -5.81 1.08 3.77
C LEU A 205 -5.90 2.59 4.00
N ASP A 206 -5.38 3.33 3.05
CA ASP A 206 -5.43 4.79 3.00
C ASP A 206 -6.16 5.24 1.74
N GLY A 207 -6.97 6.30 1.84
CA GLY A 207 -7.71 6.89 0.73
C GLY A 207 -7.53 8.41 0.69
N ILE A 208 -7.26 8.94 -0.50
CA ILE A 208 -7.15 10.38 -0.72
C ILE A 208 -8.41 10.89 -1.40
N ALA A 209 -9.08 11.84 -0.76
CA ALA A 209 -10.19 12.57 -1.37
C ALA A 209 -9.68 13.78 -2.16
N VAL A 210 -10.11 13.91 -3.40
CA VAL A 210 -10.01 15.15 -4.16
C VAL A 210 -11.22 15.99 -3.83
N VAL A 211 -11.00 17.23 -3.41
CA VAL A 211 -12.05 18.12 -2.92
C VAL A 211 -12.08 19.42 -3.69
N VAL A 212 -13.30 19.93 -3.86
CA VAL A 212 -13.59 21.24 -4.47
C VAL A 212 -14.60 22.00 -3.63
N ASN A 213 -14.86 23.26 -3.97
CA ASN A 213 -15.95 24.03 -3.39
C ASN A 213 -17.32 23.41 -3.70
N GLN A 214 -18.29 23.56 -2.81
CA GLN A 214 -19.66 23.04 -3.01
C GLN A 214 -20.34 23.58 -4.29
N ALA A 215 -20.04 24.83 -4.67
CA ALA A 215 -20.58 25.47 -5.88
C ALA A 215 -19.95 24.98 -7.19
N ASN A 216 -18.83 24.22 -7.13
CA ASN A 216 -18.22 23.67 -8.34
C ASN A 216 -19.16 22.64 -9.00
N PRO A 217 -19.49 22.76 -10.32
CA PRO A 217 -20.48 21.91 -10.97
C PRO A 217 -19.98 20.49 -11.23
N LEU A 218 -18.65 20.26 -11.23
CA LEU A 218 -18.07 18.94 -11.52
C LEU A 218 -18.47 17.92 -10.45
N THR A 219 -18.74 16.71 -10.88
CA THR A 219 -19.02 15.56 -10.03
C THR A 219 -17.88 14.54 -10.03
N SER A 220 -17.06 14.57 -11.07
CA SER A 220 -15.94 13.65 -11.22
C SER A 220 -14.80 14.24 -12.04
N LEU A 221 -13.60 13.70 -11.83
CA LEU A 221 -12.41 13.92 -12.67
C LEU A 221 -11.72 12.57 -12.92
N THR A 222 -11.06 12.48 -14.07
CA THR A 222 -10.17 11.35 -14.33
C THR A 222 -8.82 11.57 -13.63
N LYS A 223 -8.10 10.50 -13.36
CA LYS A 223 -6.75 10.55 -12.80
C LYS A 223 -5.79 11.34 -13.70
N ASP A 224 -5.94 11.23 -15.03
CA ASP A 224 -5.16 12.01 -16.00
C ASP A 224 -5.48 13.51 -15.91
N GLN A 225 -6.76 13.89 -15.76
CA GLN A 225 -7.15 15.29 -15.55
C GLN A 225 -6.56 15.83 -14.25
N LEU A 226 -6.59 15.05 -13.16
CA LEU A 226 -5.97 15.42 -11.89
C LEU A 226 -4.46 15.63 -12.04
N ALA A 227 -3.77 14.74 -12.76
CA ALA A 227 -2.34 14.90 -13.02
C ALA A 227 -2.03 16.22 -13.74
N ARG A 228 -2.79 16.54 -14.79
CA ARG A 228 -2.62 17.78 -15.56
C ARG A 228 -2.99 19.05 -14.80
N ILE A 229 -4.00 18.98 -13.93
CA ILE A 229 -4.37 20.09 -13.05
C ILE A 229 -3.28 20.35 -12.02
N PHE A 230 -2.87 19.32 -11.28
CA PHE A 230 -1.91 19.49 -10.18
C PHE A 230 -0.46 19.68 -10.63
N SER A 231 -0.11 19.29 -11.87
CA SER A 231 1.17 19.67 -12.48
C SER A 231 1.20 21.14 -12.97
N GLY A 232 0.03 21.80 -13.05
CA GLY A 232 -0.10 23.16 -13.57
C GLY A 232 -0.22 23.24 -15.11
N GLU A 233 -0.39 22.13 -15.79
CA GLU A 233 -0.64 22.08 -17.24
C GLU A 233 -2.05 22.61 -17.56
N VAL A 234 -3.04 22.29 -16.74
CA VAL A 234 -4.41 22.78 -16.84
C VAL A 234 -4.64 23.80 -15.73
N THR A 235 -4.92 25.04 -16.10
CA THR A 235 -5.09 26.17 -15.18
C THR A 235 -6.48 26.79 -15.21
N ASP A 236 -7.37 26.31 -16.08
CA ASP A 236 -8.74 26.81 -16.21
C ASP A 236 -9.74 25.65 -16.16
N TRP A 237 -10.85 25.85 -15.41
CA TRP A 237 -11.89 24.84 -15.21
C TRP A 237 -12.59 24.42 -16.49
N SER A 238 -12.68 25.30 -17.51
CA SER A 238 -13.31 24.97 -18.79
C SER A 238 -12.59 23.82 -19.52
N ALA A 239 -11.29 23.65 -19.34
CA ALA A 239 -10.50 22.59 -19.95
C ALA A 239 -10.86 21.17 -19.45
N VAL A 240 -11.60 21.10 -18.34
CA VAL A 240 -12.02 19.80 -17.74
C VAL A 240 -13.54 19.69 -17.60
N GLY A 241 -14.30 20.56 -18.31
CA GLY A 241 -15.76 20.53 -18.34
C GLY A 241 -16.46 21.32 -17.21
N GLY A 242 -15.72 22.13 -16.49
CA GLY A 242 -16.26 23.06 -15.49
C GLY A 242 -16.68 24.41 -16.12
N HIS A 243 -17.19 25.33 -15.29
CA HIS A 243 -17.36 26.73 -15.69
C HIS A 243 -16.00 27.40 -15.84
N GLY A 244 -15.87 28.33 -16.77
CA GLY A 244 -14.61 29.08 -16.96
C GLY A 244 -14.15 29.76 -15.67
N GLY A 245 -12.84 29.88 -15.51
CA GLY A 245 -12.18 30.49 -14.36
C GLY A 245 -10.90 29.77 -13.98
N SER A 246 -9.95 30.53 -13.45
CA SER A 246 -8.64 29.98 -13.08
C SER A 246 -8.73 29.00 -11.91
N ILE A 247 -8.06 27.86 -12.02
CA ILE A 247 -7.99 26.85 -10.96
C ILE A 247 -7.00 27.29 -9.88
N GLN A 248 -7.45 27.33 -8.62
CA GLN A 248 -6.59 27.56 -7.46
C GLN A 248 -6.25 26.23 -6.80
N LEU A 249 -4.95 25.90 -6.77
CA LEU A 249 -4.46 24.65 -6.22
C LEU A 249 -4.20 24.75 -4.71
N TYR A 250 -4.66 23.73 -3.98
CA TYR A 250 -4.44 23.53 -2.54
C TYR A 250 -3.83 22.15 -2.32
N ALA A 251 -2.67 22.11 -1.69
CA ALA A 251 -1.94 20.85 -1.48
C ALA A 251 -1.42 20.75 -0.05
N ARG A 252 -1.25 19.52 0.41
CA ARG A 252 -0.51 19.27 1.63
C ARG A 252 0.96 19.62 1.44
N ASP A 253 1.67 19.87 2.52
CA ASP A 253 3.12 20.09 2.53
C ASP A 253 3.91 18.85 2.07
N ASP A 254 5.19 19.05 1.77
CA ASP A 254 6.05 18.02 1.20
C ASP A 254 6.40 16.91 2.21
N LYS A 255 6.19 17.10 3.52
CA LYS A 255 6.39 16.10 4.56
C LYS A 255 5.16 15.22 4.78
N SER A 256 4.01 15.61 4.23
CA SER A 256 2.74 14.91 4.40
C SER A 256 2.73 13.55 3.69
N GLY A 257 2.37 12.49 4.42
CA GLY A 257 2.11 11.18 3.81
C GLY A 257 0.98 11.20 2.77
N THR A 258 0.00 12.10 2.92
CA THR A 258 -1.05 12.33 1.90
C THR A 258 -0.48 12.92 0.62
N TYR A 259 0.46 13.88 0.74
CA TYR A 259 1.17 14.43 -0.41
C TYR A 259 2.00 13.35 -1.13
N ASP A 260 2.79 12.57 -0.38
CA ASP A 260 3.58 11.47 -0.96
C ASP A 260 2.70 10.45 -1.69
N THR A 261 1.53 10.10 -1.12
CA THR A 261 0.56 9.23 -1.78
C THR A 261 0.04 9.84 -3.08
N PHE A 262 -0.41 11.09 -3.05
CA PHE A 262 -0.96 11.77 -4.22
C PHE A 262 0.10 11.89 -5.32
N LYS A 263 1.32 12.26 -4.96
CA LYS A 263 2.47 12.33 -5.85
C LYS A 263 2.72 11.00 -6.58
N ASN A 264 2.67 9.89 -5.85
CA ASN A 264 2.93 8.57 -6.43
C ASN A 264 1.75 8.06 -7.27
N LEU A 265 0.50 8.20 -6.78
CA LEU A 265 -0.68 7.66 -7.44
C LEU A 265 -1.15 8.50 -8.64
N VAL A 266 -0.98 9.82 -8.59
CA VAL A 266 -1.52 10.75 -9.60
C VAL A 266 -0.42 11.30 -10.49
N LEU A 267 0.70 11.76 -9.91
CA LEU A 267 1.75 12.48 -10.64
C LEU A 267 2.90 11.58 -11.09
N SER A 268 2.80 10.25 -10.89
CA SER A 268 3.85 9.28 -11.26
C SER A 268 5.25 9.67 -10.72
N GLY A 269 5.30 10.24 -9.52
CA GLY A 269 6.52 10.74 -8.88
C GLY A 269 6.88 12.19 -9.21
N GLY A 270 6.16 12.86 -10.12
CA GLY A 270 6.29 14.30 -10.42
C GLY A 270 5.89 15.18 -9.23
N ASN A 271 6.07 16.48 -9.34
CA ASN A 271 5.74 17.42 -8.27
C ASN A 271 4.44 18.17 -8.57
N VAL A 272 3.74 18.56 -7.51
CA VAL A 272 2.65 19.52 -7.58
C VAL A 272 3.22 20.88 -7.96
N ALA A 273 2.51 21.62 -8.83
CA ALA A 273 2.88 22.94 -9.31
C ALA A 273 3.26 23.88 -8.15
N SER A 274 4.27 24.70 -8.36
CA SER A 274 4.76 25.66 -7.35
C SER A 274 3.74 26.75 -6.96
N SER A 275 2.73 26.97 -7.81
CA SER A 275 1.61 27.88 -7.55
C SER A 275 0.64 27.36 -6.49
N ALA A 276 0.71 26.07 -6.12
CA ALA A 276 -0.19 25.49 -5.12
C ALA A 276 0.08 26.07 -3.71
N LYS A 277 -0.99 26.48 -3.04
CA LYS A 277 -0.93 26.86 -1.62
C LYS A 277 -0.74 25.62 -0.77
N ARG A 278 0.29 25.63 0.10
CA ARG A 278 0.68 24.49 0.92
C ARG A 278 0.11 24.57 2.33
N PHE A 279 -0.36 23.45 2.85
CA PHE A 279 -0.98 23.33 4.17
C PHE A 279 -0.39 22.14 4.93
N GLU A 280 0.01 22.38 6.16
CA GLU A 280 0.42 21.34 7.10
C GLU A 280 -0.81 20.57 7.65
N ASP A 281 -1.91 21.28 7.92
CA ASP A 281 -3.14 20.72 8.46
C ASP A 281 -4.18 20.42 7.36
N SER A 282 -4.74 19.19 7.38
CA SER A 282 -5.75 18.73 6.43
C SER A 282 -7.09 19.42 6.59
N SER A 283 -7.48 19.79 7.82
CA SER A 283 -8.74 20.48 8.10
C SER A 283 -8.68 21.92 7.59
N ALA A 284 -7.56 22.60 7.82
CA ALA A 284 -7.32 23.94 7.31
C ALA A 284 -7.33 23.97 5.76
N LEU A 285 -6.76 22.95 5.10
CA LEU A 285 -6.83 22.83 3.65
C LEU A 285 -8.28 22.65 3.18
N SER A 286 -9.04 21.75 3.82
CA SER A 286 -10.45 21.52 3.48
C SER A 286 -11.29 22.79 3.62
N ASP A 287 -11.10 23.54 4.70
CA ASP A 287 -11.79 24.80 4.95
C ASP A 287 -11.41 25.86 3.91
N ALA A 288 -10.12 25.96 3.54
CA ALA A 288 -9.66 26.87 2.50
C ALA A 288 -10.30 26.57 1.14
N VAL A 289 -10.39 25.29 0.74
CA VAL A 289 -11.07 24.87 -0.50
C VAL A 289 -12.57 25.15 -0.42
N SER A 290 -13.20 24.94 0.75
CA SER A 290 -14.64 25.21 0.94
C SER A 290 -14.99 26.68 0.77
N ASN A 291 -14.05 27.59 1.06
CA ASN A 291 -14.23 29.04 0.96
C ASN A 291 -13.78 29.64 -0.39
N ASP A 292 -13.17 28.83 -1.27
CA ASP A 292 -12.72 29.30 -2.60
C ASP A 292 -13.52 28.62 -3.72
N PRO A 293 -14.41 29.32 -4.43
CA PRO A 293 -15.19 28.76 -5.55
C PRO A 293 -14.33 28.16 -6.67
N ASN A 294 -13.08 28.60 -6.80
CA ASN A 294 -12.13 28.12 -7.80
C ASN A 294 -11.15 27.07 -7.25
N GLY A 295 -11.30 26.71 -5.98
CA GLY A 295 -10.38 25.82 -5.28
C GLY A 295 -10.52 24.35 -5.65
N ILE A 296 -9.38 23.67 -5.77
CA ILE A 296 -9.25 22.20 -5.77
C ILE A 296 -8.11 21.79 -4.85
N GLY A 297 -8.32 20.74 -4.07
CA GLY A 297 -7.31 20.21 -3.17
C GLY A 297 -7.38 18.69 -3.04
N PHE A 298 -6.40 18.13 -2.35
CA PHE A 298 -6.41 16.71 -1.98
C PHE A 298 -6.05 16.54 -0.49
N ILE A 299 -6.79 15.68 0.19
CA ILE A 299 -6.71 15.46 1.64
C ILE A 299 -6.96 13.99 1.97
N GLY A 300 -6.62 13.58 3.18
CA GLY A 300 -7.07 12.29 3.72
C GLY A 300 -8.60 12.23 3.82
N LEU A 301 -9.18 11.09 3.52
CA LEU A 301 -10.64 10.88 3.47
C LEU A 301 -11.42 11.44 4.67
N PRO A 302 -10.97 11.33 5.93
CA PRO A 302 -11.72 11.82 7.10
C PRO A 302 -11.85 13.34 7.18
N TYR A 303 -11.05 14.07 6.44
CA TYR A 303 -10.96 15.54 6.52
C TYR A 303 -11.78 16.27 5.43
N VAL A 304 -12.66 15.59 4.70
CA VAL A 304 -13.50 16.20 3.64
C VAL A 304 -14.38 17.32 4.17
N ARG A 305 -14.94 17.18 5.39
CA ARG A 305 -15.71 18.23 6.11
C ARG A 305 -16.78 18.89 5.22
N SER A 306 -16.66 20.24 5.06
CA SER A 306 -17.59 21.06 4.28
C SER A 306 -17.26 21.15 2.80
N ALA A 307 -16.10 20.63 2.37
CA ALA A 307 -15.75 20.58 0.96
C ALA A 307 -16.55 19.47 0.24
N LYS A 308 -16.65 19.59 -1.07
CA LYS A 308 -17.27 18.57 -1.93
C LYS A 308 -16.21 17.63 -2.45
N ALA A 309 -16.33 16.34 -2.10
CA ALA A 309 -15.50 15.31 -2.68
C ALA A 309 -15.94 14.98 -4.10
N LEU A 310 -14.98 14.88 -5.03
CA LEU A 310 -15.20 14.43 -6.40
C LEU A 310 -15.01 12.91 -6.51
N ALA A 311 -15.80 12.30 -7.37
CA ALA A 311 -15.52 10.95 -7.83
C ALA A 311 -14.27 10.97 -8.71
N VAL A 312 -13.46 9.92 -8.60
CA VAL A 312 -12.26 9.76 -9.44
C VAL A 312 -12.41 8.50 -10.29
N SER A 313 -12.02 8.59 -11.56
CA SER A 313 -11.98 7.44 -12.47
C SER A 313 -10.62 7.28 -13.11
N GLU A 314 -10.33 6.07 -13.55
CA GLU A 314 -9.28 5.76 -14.52
C GLU A 314 -9.91 5.53 -15.89
N ARG A 315 -9.08 5.53 -16.96
CA ARG A 315 -9.59 5.29 -18.33
C ARG A 315 -10.30 3.94 -18.43
N GLY A 316 -11.53 3.95 -18.91
CA GLY A 316 -12.33 2.73 -19.11
C GLY A 316 -12.91 2.13 -17.83
N ALA A 317 -12.78 2.80 -16.69
CA ALA A 317 -13.36 2.38 -15.43
C ALA A 317 -14.43 3.38 -14.94
N MET A 318 -15.29 2.91 -14.05
CA MET A 318 -16.33 3.75 -13.44
C MET A 318 -15.73 4.79 -12.50
N ALA A 319 -16.32 5.99 -12.48
CA ALA A 319 -15.96 7.00 -11.49
C ALA A 319 -16.49 6.60 -10.11
N MET A 320 -15.61 6.64 -9.11
CA MET A 320 -15.92 6.25 -7.74
C MET A 320 -15.71 7.39 -6.76
N LEU A 321 -16.69 7.60 -5.87
CA LEU A 321 -16.55 8.53 -4.75
C LEU A 321 -15.61 7.94 -3.68
N PRO A 322 -14.75 8.75 -3.07
CA PRO A 322 -13.95 8.33 -1.92
C PRO A 322 -14.87 8.13 -0.70
N ASN A 323 -15.00 6.91 -0.25
CA ASN A 323 -15.63 6.57 1.01
C ASN A 323 -14.96 5.33 1.61
N ARG A 324 -15.29 5.01 2.87
CA ARG A 324 -14.66 3.87 3.54
C ARG A 324 -14.86 2.56 2.79
N PHE A 325 -16.02 2.36 2.16
CA PHE A 325 -16.33 1.14 1.44
C PHE A 325 -15.49 1.01 0.17
N THR A 326 -15.47 2.03 -0.70
CA THR A 326 -14.72 1.99 -1.96
C THR A 326 -13.20 1.96 -1.75
N VAL A 327 -12.70 2.51 -0.64
CA VAL A 327 -11.30 2.37 -0.24
C VAL A 327 -11.04 0.96 0.31
N ALA A 328 -11.95 0.40 1.12
CA ALA A 328 -11.79 -0.94 1.71
C ALA A 328 -11.77 -2.05 0.65
N THR A 329 -12.61 -1.93 -0.40
CA THR A 329 -12.60 -2.83 -1.57
C THR A 329 -11.42 -2.56 -2.51
N GLU A 330 -10.67 -1.46 -2.32
CA GLU A 330 -9.61 -1.00 -3.20
C GLU A 330 -10.08 -0.62 -4.61
N ASP A 331 -11.38 -0.45 -4.81
CA ASP A 331 -11.96 -0.04 -6.09
C ASP A 331 -11.75 1.45 -6.35
N TYR A 332 -11.62 2.27 -5.27
CA TYR A 332 -11.33 3.68 -5.42
C TYR A 332 -9.91 3.90 -5.98
N PRO A 333 -9.73 4.69 -7.07
CA PRO A 333 -8.43 4.82 -7.74
C PRO A 333 -7.30 5.38 -6.85
N LEU A 334 -7.63 6.27 -5.89
CA LEU A 334 -6.65 6.89 -5.01
C LEU A 334 -6.61 6.19 -3.64
N SER A 335 -6.78 4.88 -3.62
CA SER A 335 -6.57 4.01 -2.46
C SER A 335 -5.23 3.31 -2.53
N ARG A 336 -4.62 3.06 -1.37
CA ARG A 336 -3.39 2.27 -1.24
C ARG A 336 -3.40 1.44 0.02
N ARG A 337 -2.63 0.36 0.02
CA ARG A 337 -2.36 -0.46 1.20
C ARG A 337 -1.21 0.11 2.02
N LEU A 338 -1.35 0.01 3.32
CA LEU A 338 -0.30 0.27 4.31
C LEU A 338 0.27 -1.08 4.75
N PHE A 339 1.59 -1.19 4.79
CA PHE A 339 2.27 -2.46 5.03
C PHE A 339 3.19 -2.40 6.24
N LEU A 340 3.28 -3.53 6.94
CA LEU A 340 4.37 -3.86 7.84
C LEU A 340 5.19 -5.00 7.21
N TYR A 341 6.51 -4.86 7.21
CA TYR A 341 7.44 -5.87 6.74
C TYR A 341 8.35 -6.32 7.88
N THR A 342 8.59 -7.63 7.97
CA THR A 342 9.48 -8.22 8.99
C THR A 342 10.37 -9.29 8.37
N PRO A 343 11.51 -9.62 9.00
CA PRO A 343 12.22 -10.86 8.66
C PRO A 343 11.30 -12.09 8.80
N GLY A 344 11.50 -13.10 7.96
CA GLY A 344 10.72 -14.35 8.00
C GLY A 344 10.89 -15.14 9.31
N SER A 345 12.04 -14.96 9.97
CA SER A 345 12.33 -15.52 11.28
C SER A 345 12.94 -14.42 12.18
N PRO A 346 12.11 -13.49 12.70
CA PRO A 346 12.62 -12.39 13.51
C PRO A 346 13.19 -12.92 14.82
N GLN A 347 14.38 -12.41 15.20
CA GLN A 347 15.06 -12.78 16.45
C GLN A 347 14.42 -12.09 17.65
N ASN A 348 13.86 -10.90 17.44
CA ASN A 348 13.16 -10.16 18.47
C ASN A 348 11.76 -10.75 18.71
N LYS A 349 11.52 -11.23 19.93
CA LYS A 349 10.26 -11.87 20.35
C LYS A 349 9.03 -10.96 20.25
N TYR A 350 9.22 -9.65 20.26
CA TYR A 350 8.11 -8.67 20.19
C TYR A 350 7.68 -8.38 18.74
N THR A 351 8.52 -8.62 17.75
CA THR A 351 8.21 -8.34 16.33
C THR A 351 6.91 -9.02 15.89
N ARG A 352 6.81 -10.33 16.07
CA ARG A 352 5.58 -11.09 15.72
C ARG A 352 4.38 -10.70 16.55
N LYS A 353 4.58 -10.50 17.85
CA LYS A 353 3.50 -10.09 18.75
C LYS A 353 2.91 -8.74 18.35
N PHE A 354 3.77 -7.76 18.02
CA PHE A 354 3.32 -6.45 17.59
C PHE A 354 2.55 -6.51 16.27
N VAL A 355 3.04 -7.24 15.27
CA VAL A 355 2.34 -7.40 14.00
C VAL A 355 0.99 -8.09 14.18
N GLN A 356 0.94 -9.18 14.96
CA GLN A 356 -0.32 -9.87 15.26
C GLN A 356 -1.32 -8.97 15.98
N PHE A 357 -0.86 -8.17 16.96
CA PHE A 357 -1.68 -7.15 17.60
C PHE A 357 -2.20 -6.13 16.60
N ALA A 358 -1.33 -5.56 15.76
CA ALA A 358 -1.70 -4.51 14.80
C ALA A 358 -2.77 -4.96 13.78
N ILE A 359 -2.75 -6.23 13.37
CA ILE A 359 -3.76 -6.80 12.44
C ILE A 359 -4.96 -7.44 13.15
N SER A 360 -4.95 -7.54 14.49
CA SER A 360 -6.07 -8.02 15.30
C SER A 360 -7.23 -7.02 15.32
N ARG A 361 -8.39 -7.43 15.85
CA ARG A 361 -9.54 -6.53 16.01
C ARG A 361 -9.18 -5.26 16.81
N ALA A 362 -8.47 -5.41 17.93
CA ALA A 362 -8.04 -4.29 18.76
C ALA A 362 -7.10 -3.33 18.00
N GLY A 363 -6.14 -3.86 17.26
CA GLY A 363 -5.27 -3.06 16.39
C GLY A 363 -6.04 -2.37 15.28
N GLN A 364 -7.02 -3.02 14.67
CA GLN A 364 -7.86 -2.46 13.62
C GLN A 364 -8.81 -1.35 14.13
N ASP A 365 -9.26 -1.41 15.37
CA ASP A 365 -9.98 -0.30 16.01
C ASP A 365 -9.10 0.95 16.14
N ILE A 366 -7.80 0.77 16.41
CA ILE A 366 -6.81 1.87 16.42
C ILE A 366 -6.55 2.41 15.02
N VAL A 367 -6.44 1.54 14.01
CA VAL A 367 -6.34 1.94 12.61
C VAL A 367 -7.51 2.86 12.23
N ALA A 368 -8.75 2.46 12.58
CA ALA A 368 -9.95 3.25 12.32
C ALA A 368 -9.98 4.57 13.08
N ALA A 369 -9.53 4.59 14.35
CA ALA A 369 -9.46 5.78 15.19
C ALA A 369 -8.41 6.80 14.68
N ASN A 370 -7.36 6.33 14.00
CA ASN A 370 -6.34 7.16 13.37
C ASN A 370 -6.66 7.50 11.90
N SER A 371 -7.94 7.47 11.54
CA SER A 371 -8.43 7.97 10.25
C SER A 371 -8.05 7.14 9.02
N PHE A 372 -7.52 5.95 9.21
CA PHE A 372 -7.29 4.99 8.14
C PHE A 372 -8.48 4.04 7.99
N VAL A 373 -8.54 3.34 6.87
CA VAL A 373 -9.57 2.35 6.62
C VAL A 373 -9.09 1.00 7.17
N ALA A 374 -9.72 0.60 8.27
CA ALA A 374 -9.48 -0.69 8.89
C ALA A 374 -9.97 -1.84 7.99
N GLN A 375 -9.37 -3.01 8.15
CA GLN A 375 -9.73 -4.21 7.42
C GLN A 375 -10.89 -4.99 8.10
N THR A 376 -11.68 -4.30 8.92
CA THR A 376 -12.90 -4.86 9.51
C THR A 376 -13.97 -5.02 8.43
N VAL A 377 -14.55 -6.22 8.32
CA VAL A 377 -15.57 -6.51 7.31
C VAL A 377 -16.88 -5.82 7.68
N ALA A 378 -17.45 -5.14 6.71
CA ALA A 378 -18.79 -4.56 6.78
C ALA A 378 -19.57 -4.92 5.51
N SER A 379 -20.89 -4.91 5.57
CA SER A 379 -21.76 -5.08 4.40
C SER A 379 -22.43 -3.76 4.05
N GLN A 380 -22.65 -3.54 2.76
CA GLN A 380 -23.35 -2.35 2.25
C GLN A 380 -24.15 -2.68 0.99
N ARG A 381 -25.36 -2.16 0.90
CA ARG A 381 -26.13 -2.18 -0.35
C ARG A 381 -25.44 -1.31 -1.38
N GLN A 382 -25.28 -1.86 -2.58
CA GLN A 382 -24.66 -1.14 -3.70
C GLN A 382 -25.71 -0.85 -4.77
N THR A 383 -25.63 0.33 -5.37
CA THR A 383 -26.36 0.64 -6.60
C THR A 383 -25.61 0.02 -7.76
N VAL A 384 -26.18 -1.00 -8.36
CA VAL A 384 -25.61 -1.67 -9.52
C VAL A 384 -25.99 -0.89 -10.78
N ALA A 385 -25.00 -0.61 -11.63
CA ALA A 385 -25.20 0.11 -12.88
C ALA A 385 -26.22 -0.60 -13.80
N SER A 386 -27.05 0.17 -14.49
CA SER A 386 -28.11 -0.39 -15.36
C SER A 386 -27.59 -1.17 -16.56
N ASP A 387 -26.38 -0.88 -17.01
CA ASP A 387 -25.63 -1.54 -18.09
C ASP A 387 -24.80 -2.74 -17.62
N ALA A 388 -24.79 -3.03 -16.33
CA ALA A 388 -24.15 -4.24 -15.80
C ALA A 388 -24.79 -5.50 -16.38
N PRO A 389 -24.05 -6.64 -16.47
CA PRO A 389 -24.61 -7.90 -16.95
C PRO A 389 -25.92 -8.28 -16.26
N ALA A 390 -26.90 -8.74 -17.02
CA ALA A 390 -28.24 -9.03 -16.48
C ALA A 390 -28.21 -10.03 -15.32
N ASP A 391 -27.38 -11.07 -15.42
CA ASP A 391 -27.20 -12.05 -14.35
C ASP A 391 -26.58 -11.44 -13.10
N TYR A 392 -25.59 -10.54 -13.25
CA TYR A 392 -25.01 -9.84 -12.11
C TYR A 392 -26.07 -8.99 -11.38
N ARG A 393 -26.86 -8.20 -12.13
CA ARG A 393 -27.95 -7.41 -11.55
C ARG A 393 -29.00 -8.28 -10.84
N ARG A 394 -29.35 -9.42 -11.42
CA ARG A 394 -30.31 -10.37 -10.82
C ARG A 394 -29.76 -11.01 -9.54
N LEU A 395 -28.48 -11.41 -9.55
CA LEU A 395 -27.85 -12.06 -8.41
C LEU A 395 -27.56 -11.12 -7.27
N THR A 396 -27.27 -9.83 -7.54
CA THR A 396 -27.01 -8.81 -6.51
C THR A 396 -28.29 -8.15 -5.99
N ALA A 397 -29.45 -8.39 -6.63
CA ALA A 397 -30.72 -7.85 -6.18
C ALA A 397 -31.04 -8.32 -4.74
N GLY A 398 -31.20 -7.37 -3.81
CA GLY A 398 -31.46 -7.65 -2.40
C GLY A 398 -30.26 -8.16 -1.59
N ALA A 399 -29.09 -8.29 -2.21
CA ALA A 399 -27.85 -8.63 -1.51
C ALA A 399 -27.07 -7.37 -1.10
N GLU A 400 -26.16 -7.52 -0.14
CA GLU A 400 -25.20 -6.52 0.31
C GLU A 400 -23.79 -6.98 -0.05
N ARG A 401 -22.97 -6.08 -0.61
CA ARG A 401 -21.54 -6.37 -0.89
C ARG A 401 -20.72 -6.19 0.37
N LEU A 402 -19.78 -7.09 0.62
CA LEU A 402 -18.81 -6.94 1.68
C LEU A 402 -17.72 -5.91 1.31
N SER A 403 -17.18 -5.26 2.33
CA SER A 403 -16.18 -4.18 2.20
C SER A 403 -14.77 -4.68 1.91
N LEU A 404 -14.64 -5.75 1.15
CA LEU A 404 -13.35 -6.28 0.69
C LEU A 404 -13.53 -7.06 -0.62
N ASP A 405 -12.43 -7.17 -1.36
CA ASP A 405 -12.31 -8.05 -2.51
C ASP A 405 -11.14 -9.00 -2.31
N PHE A 406 -11.31 -10.25 -2.74
CA PHE A 406 -10.18 -11.16 -2.85
C PHE A 406 -9.35 -10.83 -4.09
N ARG A 407 -8.08 -10.56 -3.87
CA ARG A 407 -7.12 -10.28 -4.91
C ARG A 407 -6.12 -11.42 -5.02
N PHE A 408 -5.46 -11.49 -6.17
CA PHE A 408 -4.54 -12.58 -6.51
C PHE A 408 -3.12 -12.03 -6.63
N ARG A 409 -2.14 -12.86 -6.33
CA ARG A 409 -0.73 -12.52 -6.55
C ARG A 409 -0.50 -12.24 -8.03
N THR A 410 0.33 -11.24 -8.33
CA THR A 410 0.65 -10.89 -9.72
C THR A 410 1.17 -12.11 -10.46
N GLY A 411 0.55 -12.41 -11.62
CA GLY A 411 0.91 -13.57 -12.44
C GLY A 411 0.56 -14.94 -11.84
N SER A 412 -0.40 -15.00 -10.90
CA SER A 412 -0.75 -16.26 -10.23
C SER A 412 -2.27 -16.39 -10.02
N ALA A 413 -2.74 -17.62 -9.87
CA ALA A 413 -4.09 -17.93 -9.38
C ALA A 413 -4.15 -18.00 -7.84
N ALA A 414 -3.02 -17.83 -7.14
CA ALA A 414 -2.99 -17.84 -5.68
C ALA A 414 -3.44 -16.49 -5.11
N LEU A 415 -4.17 -16.53 -4.00
CA LEU A 415 -4.58 -15.35 -3.25
C LEU A 415 -3.36 -14.56 -2.74
N ASP A 416 -3.47 -13.24 -2.69
CA ASP A 416 -2.47 -12.38 -2.09
C ASP A 416 -2.48 -12.48 -0.54
N ASN A 417 -1.51 -11.86 0.11
CA ASN A 417 -1.35 -11.99 1.56
C ASN A 417 -2.52 -11.40 2.35
N LYS A 418 -3.13 -10.30 1.86
CA LYS A 418 -4.33 -9.71 2.48
C LYS A 418 -5.51 -10.67 2.35
N ALA A 419 -5.74 -11.20 1.15
CA ALA A 419 -6.84 -12.10 0.88
C ALA A 419 -6.80 -13.38 1.75
N LEU A 420 -5.61 -13.90 2.05
CA LEU A 420 -5.47 -15.05 2.95
C LEU A 420 -5.98 -14.74 4.37
N VAL A 421 -5.74 -13.55 4.88
CA VAL A 421 -6.24 -13.10 6.19
C VAL A 421 -7.73 -12.75 6.11
N ASP A 422 -8.17 -12.19 5.00
CA ASP A 422 -9.58 -11.81 4.80
C ASP A 422 -10.52 -13.01 4.74
N LEU A 423 -10.05 -14.20 4.37
CA LEU A 423 -10.84 -15.44 4.47
C LEU A 423 -11.38 -15.64 5.90
N ASP A 424 -10.52 -15.53 6.90
CA ASP A 424 -10.89 -15.73 8.30
C ASP A 424 -11.79 -14.59 8.80
N ARG A 425 -11.55 -13.35 8.32
CA ARG A 425 -12.40 -12.18 8.64
C ARG A 425 -13.82 -12.35 8.09
N VAL A 426 -13.98 -12.86 6.87
CA VAL A 426 -15.29 -13.13 6.26
C VAL A 426 -16.01 -14.23 7.01
N ILE A 427 -15.31 -15.32 7.39
CA ILE A 427 -15.89 -16.40 8.19
C ILE A 427 -16.37 -15.86 9.52
N GLY A 428 -15.58 -15.05 10.22
CA GLY A 428 -16.00 -14.39 11.46
C GLY A 428 -17.23 -13.52 11.26
N PHE A 429 -17.27 -12.69 10.22
CA PHE A 429 -18.41 -11.84 9.89
C PHE A 429 -19.69 -12.65 9.63
N VAL A 430 -19.60 -13.72 8.83
CA VAL A 430 -20.72 -14.62 8.52
C VAL A 430 -21.24 -15.30 9.78
N SER A 431 -20.32 -15.77 10.65
CA SER A 431 -20.66 -16.41 11.92
C SER A 431 -21.29 -15.44 12.91
N ASP A 432 -20.69 -14.26 13.12
CA ASP A 432 -21.16 -13.25 14.08
C ASP A 432 -22.58 -12.75 13.75
N LEU A 433 -22.92 -12.66 12.46
CA LEU A 433 -24.23 -12.22 11.99
C LEU A 433 -25.19 -13.39 11.68
N HIS A 434 -24.78 -14.62 11.94
CA HIS A 434 -25.58 -15.83 11.79
C HIS A 434 -26.09 -16.04 10.34
N TYR A 435 -25.29 -15.63 9.35
CA TYR A 435 -25.57 -15.97 7.96
C TYR A 435 -25.31 -17.47 7.72
N SER A 436 -26.16 -18.10 6.88
CA SER A 436 -25.83 -19.43 6.35
C SER A 436 -24.77 -19.33 5.26
N GLY A 437 -24.03 -20.41 5.00
CA GLY A 437 -23.10 -20.46 3.87
C GLY A 437 -23.78 -20.17 2.54
N ASP A 438 -25.01 -20.69 2.34
CA ASP A 438 -25.80 -20.43 1.13
C ASP A 438 -26.12 -18.96 0.89
N SER A 439 -26.04 -18.14 1.92
CA SER A 439 -26.21 -16.68 1.83
C SER A 439 -25.02 -15.97 1.19
N VAL A 440 -23.86 -16.63 1.10
CA VAL A 440 -22.63 -16.05 0.55
C VAL A 440 -22.54 -16.27 -0.96
N LEU A 441 -22.30 -15.20 -1.70
CA LEU A 441 -22.21 -15.20 -3.15
C LEU A 441 -20.79 -14.71 -3.54
N LEU A 442 -20.13 -15.42 -4.45
CA LEU A 442 -18.79 -15.11 -4.94
C LEU A 442 -18.83 -14.78 -6.42
N PHE A 443 -18.41 -13.58 -6.79
CA PHE A 443 -18.38 -13.09 -8.16
C PHE A 443 -16.98 -12.76 -8.61
N GLY A 444 -16.45 -13.59 -9.54
CA GLY A 444 -15.09 -13.44 -10.08
C GLY A 444 -15.06 -12.53 -11.30
N PHE A 445 -13.96 -11.79 -11.45
CA PHE A 445 -13.68 -10.91 -12.57
C PHE A 445 -12.26 -11.13 -13.10
N ALA A 446 -12.08 -10.82 -14.38
CA ALA A 446 -10.79 -10.82 -15.07
C ALA A 446 -10.47 -9.39 -15.55
N ASP A 447 -9.21 -9.16 -15.90
CA ASP A 447 -8.83 -7.98 -16.68
C ASP A 447 -9.24 -8.16 -18.17
N SER A 448 -8.99 -7.15 -18.99
CA SER A 448 -9.36 -7.21 -20.42
C SER A 448 -8.31 -7.91 -21.30
N THR A 449 -7.26 -8.48 -20.72
CA THR A 449 -6.22 -9.18 -21.50
C THR A 449 -6.74 -10.53 -21.97
N GLY A 450 -6.67 -10.79 -23.26
CA GLY A 450 -7.17 -12.04 -23.85
C GLY A 450 -8.60 -11.98 -24.38
N GLY A 451 -9.06 -13.08 -24.94
CA GLY A 451 -10.40 -13.18 -25.54
C GLY A 451 -11.51 -13.37 -24.51
N GLN A 452 -12.74 -13.02 -24.88
CA GLN A 452 -13.92 -13.08 -24.01
C GLN A 452 -14.11 -14.44 -23.33
N GLN A 453 -13.96 -15.55 -24.10
CA GLN A 453 -14.13 -16.91 -23.55
C GLN A 453 -13.07 -17.26 -22.50
N LEU A 454 -11.81 -16.82 -22.73
CA LEU A 454 -10.74 -17.01 -21.77
C LEU A 454 -11.02 -16.25 -20.48
N ASN A 455 -11.38 -14.97 -20.60
CA ASN A 455 -11.68 -14.13 -19.43
C ASN A 455 -12.87 -14.65 -18.63
N GLN A 456 -13.89 -15.22 -19.33
CA GLN A 456 -15.00 -15.88 -18.65
C GLN A 456 -14.51 -17.08 -17.81
N ARG A 457 -13.68 -17.96 -18.36
CA ARG A 457 -13.10 -19.08 -17.60
C ARG A 457 -12.22 -18.63 -16.45
N LEU A 458 -11.30 -17.67 -16.70
CA LEU A 458 -10.40 -17.16 -15.65
C LEU A 458 -11.17 -16.52 -14.49
N SER A 459 -12.25 -15.82 -14.76
CA SER A 459 -13.10 -15.24 -13.72
C SER A 459 -13.83 -16.30 -12.90
N GLU A 460 -14.33 -17.37 -13.55
CA GLU A 460 -14.93 -18.52 -12.87
C GLU A 460 -13.91 -19.27 -12.01
N ASP A 461 -12.71 -19.51 -12.54
CA ASP A 461 -11.65 -20.24 -11.82
C ASP A 461 -11.20 -19.47 -10.59
N ARG A 462 -11.11 -18.13 -10.66
CA ARG A 462 -10.82 -17.28 -9.49
C ARG A 462 -11.91 -17.39 -8.42
N ALA A 463 -13.17 -17.32 -8.82
CA ALA A 463 -14.28 -17.48 -7.87
C ALA A 463 -14.30 -18.87 -7.22
N LYS A 464 -13.99 -19.93 -7.98
CA LYS A 464 -13.85 -21.31 -7.48
C LYS A 464 -12.64 -21.47 -6.55
N THR A 465 -11.54 -20.78 -6.83
CA THR A 465 -10.37 -20.79 -5.91
C THR A 465 -10.75 -20.24 -4.54
N VAL A 466 -11.48 -19.13 -4.51
CA VAL A 466 -11.98 -18.56 -3.24
C VAL A 466 -12.98 -19.50 -2.56
N GLN A 467 -13.89 -20.08 -3.32
CA GLN A 467 -14.83 -21.10 -2.82
C GLN A 467 -14.10 -22.25 -2.12
N GLN A 468 -13.11 -22.85 -2.78
CA GLN A 468 -12.31 -23.95 -2.22
C GLN A 468 -11.61 -23.55 -0.92
N GLN A 469 -11.09 -22.31 -0.84
CA GLN A 469 -10.47 -21.80 0.38
C GLN A 469 -11.48 -21.65 1.52
N PHE A 470 -12.72 -21.24 1.25
CA PHE A 470 -13.79 -21.20 2.24
C PHE A 470 -14.24 -22.59 2.66
N GLU A 471 -14.42 -23.52 1.72
CA GLU A 471 -14.84 -24.90 1.99
C GLU A 471 -13.82 -25.63 2.88
N GLN A 472 -12.52 -25.42 2.67
CA GLN A 472 -11.45 -25.95 3.54
C GLN A 472 -11.55 -25.43 4.98
N ARG A 473 -12.25 -24.31 5.21
CA ARG A 473 -12.48 -23.67 6.51
C ARG A 473 -13.90 -23.85 7.02
N GLY A 474 -14.71 -24.69 6.37
CA GLY A 474 -16.06 -25.04 6.78
C GLY A 474 -17.17 -24.07 6.36
N LEU A 475 -16.88 -23.07 5.51
CA LEU A 475 -17.90 -22.19 4.94
C LEU A 475 -18.20 -22.62 3.48
N HIS A 476 -19.46 -22.89 3.16
CA HIS A 476 -19.90 -23.37 1.84
C HIS A 476 -20.71 -22.28 1.12
N PRO A 477 -20.10 -21.46 0.23
CA PRO A 477 -20.81 -20.41 -0.50
C PRO A 477 -21.90 -20.97 -1.43
N GLY A 478 -23.09 -20.34 -1.42
CA GLY A 478 -24.24 -20.84 -2.19
C GLY A 478 -24.23 -20.48 -3.67
N THR A 479 -23.52 -19.40 -4.06
CA THR A 479 -23.44 -18.99 -5.47
C THR A 479 -22.00 -18.61 -5.82
N VAL A 480 -21.51 -19.18 -6.92
CA VAL A 480 -20.17 -18.90 -7.46
C VAL A 480 -20.30 -18.66 -8.96
N ARG A 481 -19.91 -17.47 -9.44
CA ARG A 481 -20.04 -17.06 -10.85
C ARG A 481 -18.84 -16.23 -11.30
N GLY A 482 -18.46 -16.40 -12.58
CA GLY A 482 -17.53 -15.53 -13.28
C GLY A 482 -18.28 -14.56 -14.19
N PHE A 483 -17.76 -13.34 -14.33
CA PHE A 483 -18.31 -12.27 -15.18
C PHE A 483 -17.28 -11.77 -16.21
N GLY A 484 -16.23 -12.55 -16.48
CA GLY A 484 -15.20 -12.18 -17.45
C GLY A 484 -14.55 -10.84 -17.10
N SER A 485 -14.30 -10.02 -18.10
CA SER A 485 -13.75 -8.67 -17.98
C SER A 485 -14.81 -7.57 -17.84
N SER A 486 -16.02 -7.92 -17.43
CA SER A 486 -17.09 -6.95 -17.18
C SER A 486 -16.80 -6.12 -15.92
N LEU A 487 -17.40 -4.92 -15.86
CA LEU A 487 -17.34 -4.02 -14.69
C LEU A 487 -15.93 -3.72 -14.20
N PRO A 488 -15.02 -3.19 -15.04
CA PRO A 488 -13.68 -2.84 -14.62
C PRO A 488 -13.73 -1.72 -13.56
N VAL A 489 -12.97 -1.90 -12.48
CA VAL A 489 -12.83 -0.92 -11.39
C VAL A 489 -11.59 -0.04 -11.57
N ALA A 490 -10.68 -0.43 -12.46
CA ALA A 490 -9.46 0.31 -12.78
C ALA A 490 -9.13 0.20 -14.27
N SER A 491 -8.20 1.04 -14.76
CA SER A 491 -7.75 0.99 -16.15
C SER A 491 -7.07 -0.34 -16.48
N ASN A 492 -7.42 -0.92 -17.61
CA ASN A 492 -6.72 -2.09 -18.14
C ASN A 492 -5.41 -1.75 -18.88
N ASP A 493 -5.07 -0.46 -19.03
CA ASP A 493 -3.86 -0.02 -19.72
C ASP A 493 -2.60 -0.20 -18.84
N THR A 494 -2.76 -0.26 -17.52
CA THR A 494 -1.67 -0.42 -16.56
C THR A 494 -1.69 -1.80 -15.89
N ASP A 495 -0.52 -2.28 -15.43
CA ASP A 495 -0.41 -3.56 -14.71
C ASP A 495 -1.15 -3.50 -13.36
N GLU A 496 -1.05 -2.36 -12.66
CA GLU A 496 -1.73 -2.11 -11.39
C GLU A 496 -3.25 -2.12 -11.57
N GLY A 497 -3.76 -1.50 -12.63
CA GLY A 497 -5.19 -1.48 -12.91
C GLY A 497 -5.72 -2.86 -13.31
N ARG A 498 -4.96 -3.62 -14.11
CA ARG A 498 -5.28 -5.01 -14.42
C ARG A 498 -5.28 -5.88 -13.15
N GLU A 499 -4.33 -5.66 -12.21
CA GLU A 499 -4.32 -6.34 -10.92
C GLU A 499 -5.61 -6.05 -10.13
N LYS A 500 -6.08 -4.81 -10.11
CA LYS A 500 -7.34 -4.43 -9.46
C LYS A 500 -8.56 -5.10 -10.13
N ASN A 501 -8.56 -5.25 -11.45
CA ASN A 501 -9.65 -5.89 -12.18
C ASN A 501 -9.72 -7.41 -11.96
N ARG A 502 -8.59 -8.07 -11.67
CA ARG A 502 -8.53 -9.49 -11.30
C ARG A 502 -8.96 -9.68 -9.84
N ARG A 503 -10.26 -9.70 -9.59
CA ARG A 503 -10.84 -9.74 -8.25
C ARG A 503 -11.96 -10.78 -8.11
N VAL A 504 -12.27 -11.11 -6.86
CA VAL A 504 -13.51 -11.79 -6.49
C VAL A 504 -14.24 -10.94 -5.45
N GLU A 505 -15.41 -10.48 -5.80
CA GLU A 505 -16.34 -9.78 -4.92
C GLU A 505 -17.12 -10.77 -4.07
N ILE A 506 -17.40 -10.38 -2.82
CA ILE A 506 -18.22 -11.17 -1.90
C ILE A 506 -19.50 -10.40 -1.62
N TRP A 507 -20.61 -11.08 -1.76
CA TRP A 507 -21.94 -10.56 -1.47
C TRP A 507 -22.63 -11.47 -0.46
N VAL A 508 -23.50 -10.91 0.37
CA VAL A 508 -24.33 -11.68 1.31
C VAL A 508 -25.79 -11.33 1.12
N ARG A 509 -26.65 -12.35 1.21
CA ARG A 509 -28.10 -12.19 1.11
C ARG A 509 -28.72 -12.68 2.40
N ARG A 510 -29.61 -11.89 3.00
CA ARG A 510 -30.42 -12.29 4.16
C ARG A 510 -31.58 -13.18 3.75
#